data_bd0b082453c416651c8bc8a1a4598af4
#
_entry.id   bd0b082453c416651c8bc8a1a4598af4
#
_cell.length_a   1.000
_cell.length_b   1.000
_cell.length_c   1.000
_cell.angle_alpha   90.00
_cell.angle_beta   90.00
_cell.angle_gamma   90.00
#
_symmetry.space_group_name_H-M   'P 1'
#
loop_
_entity.id
_entity.type
_entity.pdbx_description
1 polymer ?
#
loop_
_entity_poly.entity_id
_entity_poly.type
_entity_poly.pdbx_seq_one_letter_code
_entity_poly.pdbx_strand_id
1 'polypeptide(L)'
;MSVEDTPSGPVEALGCKASELAEIGVIVDCAYEAARLLKLLANEKRLVILCFLATRGEMPVGALVDALGLSQSALSQHLAKLRRDGLVLFRRESQTLHYRLADPRVVRVLGVLEEIFCPQQSI
;
A
#
# COMPACT_ATOMS: atom_id res chain seq x y z
N MET A 1 -15.09 -15.45 -33.39
CA MET A 1 -15.04 -15.06 -33.01
C MET A 1 -14.70 -14.33 -32.50
N SER A 2 -14.89 -13.94 -32.60
CA SER A 2 -14.52 -13.06 -32.02
C SER A 2 -14.36 -13.18 -30.65
N VAL A 3 -14.52 -14.19 -30.23
CA VAL A 3 -14.30 -14.48 -28.90
C VAL A 3 -13.05 -13.91 -28.39
N GLU A 4 -12.07 -14.00 -29.16
CA GLU A 4 -10.82 -13.48 -28.77
C GLU A 4 -10.88 -12.00 -28.57
N ASP A 5 -11.79 -11.34 -29.23
CA ASP A 5 -11.90 -9.94 -29.04
C ASP A 5 -12.28 -9.61 -27.64
N THR A 6 -13.11 -10.41 -27.08
CA THR A 6 -13.68 -10.11 -25.82
C THR A 6 -12.67 -10.09 -24.70
N PRO A 7 -11.87 -11.12 -24.53
CA PRO A 7 -10.92 -11.10 -23.43
C PRO A 7 -9.76 -10.17 -23.69
N SER A 8 -9.34 -10.07 -24.95
CA SER A 8 -8.20 -9.22 -25.24
C SER A 8 -8.52 -7.76 -25.12
N GLY A 9 -9.74 -7.40 -25.48
CA GLY A 9 -10.09 -6.00 -25.54
C GLY A 9 -9.84 -5.26 -24.24
N PRO A 10 -10.41 -5.70 -23.13
CA PRO A 10 -10.20 -4.98 -21.87
C PRO A 10 -8.74 -4.93 -21.45
N VAL A 11 -8.03 -6.03 -21.64
CA VAL A 11 -6.65 -6.05 -21.20
C VAL A 11 -5.80 -5.15 -22.08
N GLU A 12 -6.08 -5.14 -23.35
CA GLU A 12 -5.33 -4.27 -24.22
C GLU A 12 -5.61 -2.82 -23.94
N ALA A 13 -6.83 -2.52 -23.51
CA ALA A 13 -7.17 -1.17 -23.15
C ALA A 13 -6.36 -0.71 -21.95
N LEU A 14 -5.88 -1.65 -21.14
CA LEU A 14 -5.02 -1.32 -20.01
C LEU A 14 -3.56 -1.22 -20.39
N GLY A 15 -3.23 -1.44 -21.65
CA GLY A 15 -1.85 -1.28 -22.08
C GLY A 15 -0.99 -2.53 -22.02
N CYS A 16 -1.60 -3.68 -21.79
CA CYS A 16 -0.84 -4.92 -21.72
C CYS A 16 -0.57 -5.49 -23.09
N LYS A 17 0.63 -6.04 -23.27
CA LYS A 17 1.00 -6.67 -24.51
C LYS A 17 0.76 -8.16 -24.42
N ALA A 18 0.75 -8.81 -25.59
CA ALA A 18 0.50 -10.24 -25.65
C ALA A 18 1.52 -11.01 -24.79
N SER A 19 2.78 -10.59 -24.82
CA SER A 19 3.80 -11.28 -24.04
C SER A 19 3.53 -11.11 -22.53
N GLU A 20 3.00 -9.96 -22.14
CA GLU A 20 2.68 -9.74 -20.73
C GLU A 20 1.49 -10.58 -20.31
N LEU A 21 0.55 -10.78 -21.23
CA LEU A 21 -0.62 -11.61 -20.91
C LEU A 21 -0.23 -13.05 -20.66
N ALA A 22 0.80 -13.51 -21.33
CA ALA A 22 1.22 -14.88 -21.14
C ALA A 22 1.76 -15.13 -19.75
N GLU A 23 2.09 -14.08 -19.02
CA GLU A 23 2.63 -14.23 -17.68
C GLU A 23 1.60 -14.07 -16.58
N ILE A 24 0.33 -13.94 -16.95
CA ILE A 24 -0.71 -13.79 -15.95
C ILE A 24 -0.77 -14.99 -15.02
N GLY A 25 -0.39 -16.17 -15.51
CA GLY A 25 -0.36 -17.35 -14.64
C GLY A 25 0.51 -17.16 -13.41
N VAL A 26 1.57 -16.36 -13.52
CA VAL A 26 2.45 -16.11 -12.38
C VAL A 26 1.72 -15.35 -11.30
N ILE A 27 0.96 -14.31 -11.69
CA ILE A 27 0.24 -13.54 -10.69
C ILE A 27 -0.90 -14.37 -10.08
N VAL A 28 -1.47 -15.28 -10.84
CA VAL A 28 -2.49 -16.17 -10.28
C VAL A 28 -1.89 -17.00 -9.15
N ASP A 29 -0.66 -17.49 -9.33
CA ASP A 29 -0.01 -18.26 -8.30
C ASP A 29 0.27 -17.43 -7.05
N CYS A 30 0.42 -16.12 -7.20
CA CYS A 30 0.71 -15.22 -6.09
C CYS A 30 -0.53 -14.49 -5.61
N ALA A 31 -1.70 -14.84 -6.13
CA ALA A 31 -2.92 -14.07 -5.87
C ALA A 31 -3.27 -14.01 -4.41
N TYR A 32 -3.02 -15.09 -3.67
CA TYR A 32 -3.35 -15.12 -2.26
C TYR A 32 -2.57 -14.03 -1.50
N GLU A 33 -1.25 -13.99 -1.72
CA GLU A 33 -0.43 -13.00 -1.03
C GLU A 33 -0.72 -11.59 -1.50
N ALA A 34 -0.94 -11.43 -2.81
CA ALA A 34 -1.26 -10.12 -3.33
C ALA A 34 -2.57 -9.60 -2.75
N ALA A 35 -3.57 -10.46 -2.69
CA ALA A 35 -4.86 -10.08 -2.14
C ALA A 35 -4.75 -9.75 -0.66
N ARG A 36 -3.94 -10.50 0.08
CA ARG A 36 -3.73 -10.19 1.49
C ARG A 36 -3.14 -8.79 1.67
N LEU A 37 -2.13 -8.48 0.88
CA LEU A 37 -1.53 -7.15 0.98
C LEU A 37 -2.54 -6.07 0.64
N LEU A 38 -3.30 -6.27 -0.43
CA LEU A 38 -4.27 -5.26 -0.84
C LEU A 38 -5.35 -5.07 0.22
N LYS A 39 -5.76 -6.15 0.88
CA LYS A 39 -6.74 -6.03 1.95
C LYS A 39 -6.22 -5.18 3.10
N LEU A 40 -4.94 -5.33 3.43
CA LEU A 40 -4.36 -4.53 4.49
C LEU A 40 -4.29 -3.07 4.12
N LEU A 41 -4.15 -2.77 2.84
CA LEU A 41 -4.08 -1.39 2.38
C LEU A 41 -5.44 -0.77 2.12
N ALA A 42 -6.49 -1.57 2.01
CA ALA A 42 -7.80 -1.09 1.59
C ALA A 42 -8.56 -0.48 2.76
N ASN A 43 -7.99 0.59 3.32
CA ASN A 43 -8.59 1.34 4.40
C ASN A 43 -7.99 2.73 4.34
N GLU A 44 -8.85 3.73 4.28
CA GLU A 44 -8.37 5.09 4.06
C GLU A 44 -7.38 5.53 5.12
N LYS A 45 -7.69 5.27 6.39
CA LYS A 45 -6.80 5.71 7.46
C LYS A 45 -5.45 5.00 7.41
N ARG A 46 -5.46 3.71 7.10
CA ARG A 46 -4.19 2.99 6.98
C ARG A 46 -3.37 3.48 5.82
N LEU A 47 -4.02 3.76 4.68
CA LEU A 47 -3.28 4.30 3.54
C LEU A 47 -2.58 5.59 3.91
N VAL A 48 -3.28 6.47 4.62
CA VAL A 48 -2.68 7.75 4.99
C VAL A 48 -1.51 7.53 5.96
N ILE A 49 -1.66 6.64 6.94
CA ILE A 49 -0.58 6.34 7.86
C ILE A 49 0.64 5.86 7.07
N LEU A 50 0.43 4.91 6.17
CA LEU A 50 1.54 4.33 5.43
C LEU A 50 2.19 5.35 4.50
N CYS A 51 1.40 6.25 3.94
CA CYS A 51 1.95 7.32 3.10
C CYS A 51 2.84 8.26 3.90
N PHE A 52 2.43 8.61 5.11
CA PHE A 52 3.27 9.45 5.96
C PHE A 52 4.58 8.76 6.28
N LEU A 53 4.53 7.47 6.61
CA LEU A 53 5.75 6.74 6.92
C LEU A 53 6.63 6.57 5.69
N ALA A 54 6.03 6.37 4.53
CA ALA A 54 6.81 6.25 3.30
C ALA A 54 7.52 7.56 2.98
N THR A 55 6.85 8.67 3.22
CA THR A 55 7.39 9.97 2.89
C THR A 55 8.42 10.46 3.90
N ARG A 56 8.14 10.28 5.17
CA ARG A 56 8.97 10.81 6.24
C ARG A 56 10.01 9.82 6.74
N GLY A 57 9.85 8.55 6.44
CA GLY A 57 10.77 7.50 6.85
C GLY A 57 10.43 6.94 8.20
N GLU A 58 10.50 7.74 9.23
CA GLU A 58 10.20 7.29 10.59
C GLU A 58 9.49 8.42 11.32
N MET A 59 8.45 8.06 12.08
CA MET A 59 7.68 9.07 12.80
C MET A 59 7.33 8.58 14.18
N PRO A 60 7.43 9.45 15.18
CA PRO A 60 6.91 9.12 16.52
C PRO A 60 5.38 9.17 16.50
N VAL A 61 4.79 8.41 17.43
CA VAL A 61 3.33 8.32 17.50
C VAL A 61 2.69 9.69 17.63
N GLY A 62 3.29 10.57 18.45
CA GLY A 62 2.70 11.90 18.61
C GLY A 62 2.62 12.69 17.33
N ALA A 63 3.65 12.57 16.48
CA ALA A 63 3.64 13.27 15.21
C ALA A 63 2.56 12.71 14.28
N LEU A 64 2.34 11.40 14.34
CA LEU A 64 1.28 10.80 13.55
C LEU A 64 -0.09 11.24 14.03
N VAL A 65 -0.28 11.33 15.34
CA VAL A 65 -1.53 11.82 15.90
C VAL A 65 -1.83 13.23 15.38
N ASP A 66 -0.82 14.09 15.45
CA ASP A 66 -1.00 15.47 15.02
C ASP A 66 -1.29 15.55 13.52
N ALA A 67 -0.58 14.76 12.73
CA ALA A 67 -0.72 14.83 11.28
C ALA A 67 -2.07 14.28 10.81
N LEU A 68 -2.58 13.26 11.50
CA LEU A 68 -3.76 12.56 11.01
C LEU A 68 -5.05 13.05 11.64
N GLY A 69 -4.97 13.73 12.77
CA GLY A 69 -6.17 14.16 13.46
C GLY A 69 -6.95 13.02 14.09
N LEU A 70 -6.32 11.87 14.29
CA LEU A 70 -6.94 10.75 14.95
C LEU A 70 -6.66 10.81 16.44
N SER A 71 -7.53 10.19 17.25
CA SER A 71 -7.20 10.01 18.65
C SER A 71 -6.02 9.04 18.76
N GLN A 72 -5.30 9.15 19.87
CA GLN A 72 -4.16 8.26 20.05
C GLN A 72 -4.62 6.81 20.14
N SER A 73 -5.78 6.55 20.72
CA SER A 73 -6.24 5.18 20.85
C SER A 73 -6.64 4.62 19.47
N ALA A 74 -7.27 5.42 18.61
CA ALA A 74 -7.59 4.96 17.27
C ALA A 74 -6.33 4.68 16.45
N LEU A 75 -5.37 5.59 16.55
CA LEU A 75 -4.11 5.41 15.84
C LEU A 75 -3.39 4.17 16.34
N SER A 76 -3.38 3.96 17.66
CA SER A 76 -2.69 2.79 18.21
C SER A 76 -3.32 1.50 17.73
N GLN A 77 -4.62 1.48 17.55
CA GLN A 77 -5.27 0.28 17.04
C GLN A 77 -4.87 0.01 15.58
N HIS A 78 -4.82 1.06 14.76
CA HIS A 78 -4.37 0.91 13.39
C HIS A 78 -2.91 0.43 13.33
N LEU A 79 -2.05 1.05 14.14
CA LEU A 79 -0.64 0.69 14.14
C LEU A 79 -0.41 -0.72 14.64
N ALA A 80 -1.16 -1.13 15.66
CA ALA A 80 -1.02 -2.49 16.17
C ALA A 80 -1.37 -3.52 15.12
N LYS A 81 -2.42 -3.26 14.35
CA LYS A 81 -2.81 -4.18 13.29
C LYS A 81 -1.78 -4.20 12.17
N LEU A 82 -1.31 -3.03 11.75
CA LEU A 82 -0.29 -2.95 10.72
C LEU A 82 0.99 -3.65 11.15
N ARG A 83 1.35 -3.51 12.41
CA ARG A 83 2.54 -4.15 12.93
C ARG A 83 2.37 -5.67 12.99
N ARG A 84 1.22 -6.13 13.45
CA ARG A 84 0.94 -7.57 13.53
C ARG A 84 1.02 -8.20 12.14
N ASP A 85 0.60 -7.45 11.13
CA ASP A 85 0.60 -7.97 9.77
C ASP A 85 1.90 -7.69 9.04
N GLY A 86 2.90 -7.16 9.73
CA GLY A 86 4.24 -7.03 9.17
C GLY A 86 4.47 -5.83 8.29
N LEU A 87 3.57 -4.87 8.27
CA LEU A 87 3.73 -3.70 7.39
C LEU A 87 4.55 -2.59 8.03
N VAL A 88 4.55 -2.51 9.36
CA VAL A 88 5.31 -1.49 10.06
C VAL A 88 6.07 -2.13 11.21
N LEU A 89 7.13 -1.46 11.62
CA LEU A 89 7.92 -1.80 12.80
C LEU A 89 8.06 -0.55 13.64
N PHE A 90 8.41 -0.74 14.91
CA PHE A 90 8.74 0.41 15.74
C PHE A 90 10.02 0.15 16.51
N ARG A 91 10.64 1.24 16.92
CA ARG A 91 11.69 1.19 17.91
C ARG A 91 11.29 2.11 19.06
N ARG A 92 11.79 1.81 20.23
CA ARG A 92 11.49 2.62 21.39
C ARG A 92 12.70 3.47 21.72
N GLU A 93 12.46 4.75 21.93
CA GLU A 93 13.48 5.66 22.39
C GLU A 93 12.90 6.41 23.58
N SER A 94 13.44 6.15 24.76
CA SER A 94 12.86 6.59 26.01
C SER A 94 11.43 6.01 26.08
N GLN A 95 10.42 6.85 26.18
CA GLN A 95 9.05 6.37 26.25
C GLN A 95 8.30 6.57 24.95
N THR A 96 9.02 6.94 23.90
CA THR A 96 8.40 7.24 22.62
C THR A 96 8.60 6.09 21.65
N LEU A 97 7.53 5.71 20.97
CA LEU A 97 7.61 4.72 19.91
C LEU A 97 7.72 5.42 18.58
N HIS A 98 8.71 5.01 17.80
CA HIS A 98 8.94 5.55 16.47
C HIS A 98 8.64 4.47 15.45
N TYR A 99 7.68 4.73 14.57
CA TYR A 99 7.24 3.74 13.59
C TYR A 99 7.85 3.99 12.22
N ARG A 100 8.09 2.92 11.49
CA ARG A 100 8.57 3.00 10.11
C ARG A 100 8.01 1.83 9.32
N LEU A 101 8.06 1.96 8.00
CA LEU A 101 7.60 0.86 7.15
C LEU A 101 8.57 -0.30 7.25
N ALA A 102 8.01 -1.51 7.24
CA ALA A 102 8.78 -2.74 7.29
C ALA A 102 8.79 -3.47 5.96
N ASP A 103 7.76 -3.26 5.13
CA ASP A 103 7.56 -4.04 3.93
C ASP A 103 7.80 -3.15 2.71
N PRO A 104 8.89 -3.37 1.97
CA PRO A 104 9.20 -2.52 0.82
C PRO A 104 8.15 -2.61 -0.29
N ARG A 105 7.33 -3.67 -0.31
CA ARG A 105 6.28 -3.76 -1.30
C ARG A 105 5.27 -2.64 -1.13
N VAL A 106 5.05 -2.20 0.11
CA VAL A 106 4.09 -1.13 0.38
C VAL A 106 4.53 0.16 -0.31
N VAL A 107 5.82 0.50 -0.23
CA VAL A 107 6.31 1.71 -0.87
C VAL A 107 6.04 1.68 -2.37
N ARG A 108 6.28 0.51 -2.98
CA ARG A 108 6.08 0.38 -4.42
C ARG A 108 4.61 0.52 -4.80
N VAL A 109 3.73 -0.11 -4.04
CA VAL A 109 2.30 -0.01 -4.32
C VAL A 109 1.82 1.42 -4.13
N LEU A 110 2.25 2.08 -3.05
CA LEU A 110 1.85 3.46 -2.82
C LEU A 110 2.33 4.37 -3.94
N GLY A 111 3.53 4.11 -4.47
CA GLY A 111 4.01 4.90 -5.60
C GLY A 111 3.14 4.77 -6.83
N VAL A 112 2.68 3.56 -7.11
CA VAL A 112 1.79 3.35 -8.25
C VAL A 112 0.45 4.04 -8.02
N LEU A 113 -0.08 3.94 -6.80
CA LEU A 113 -1.34 4.60 -6.50
C LEU A 113 -1.22 6.12 -6.65
N GLU A 114 -0.08 6.66 -6.27
CA GLU A 114 0.14 8.08 -6.44
C GLU A 114 0.11 8.46 -7.92
N GLU A 115 0.75 7.66 -8.75
CA GLU A 115 0.74 7.93 -10.18
C GLU A 115 -0.66 7.88 -10.76
N ILE A 116 -1.48 6.96 -10.28
CA ILE A 116 -2.82 6.79 -10.82
C ILE A 116 -3.75 7.90 -10.35
N PHE A 117 -3.70 8.24 -9.07
CA PHE A 117 -4.70 9.09 -8.47
C PHE A 117 -4.26 10.53 -8.27
N CYS A 118 -2.96 10.80 -8.26
CA CYS A 118 -2.43 12.13 -8.01
C CYS A 118 -1.34 12.51 -9.00
N PRO A 119 -1.58 12.38 -10.31
CA PRO A 119 -0.50 12.58 -11.28
C PRO A 119 0.03 14.01 -11.29
N GLN A 120 -0.78 15.00 -10.94
CA GLN A 120 -0.32 16.39 -10.96
C GLN A 120 0.70 16.67 -9.89
N GLN A 121 0.70 15.90 -8.83
CA GLN A 121 1.57 16.20 -7.70
C GLN A 121 2.96 15.67 -7.86
N SER A 122 3.18 14.86 -8.86
CA SER A 122 4.52 14.33 -9.09
C SER A 122 5.36 15.31 -9.89
N ILE A 123 4.83 16.43 -10.27
CA ILE A 123 5.58 17.47 -10.97
C ILE A 123 6.32 18.38 -9.97
#